data_935fdfe87ff75936de92e832e682ac10
#
_entry.id   935fdfe87ff75936de92e832e682ac10
#
_cell.length_a   1.000
_cell.length_b   1.000
_cell.length_c   1.000
_cell.angle_alpha   90.00
_cell.angle_beta   90.00
_cell.angle_gamma   90.00
#
_symmetry.space_group_name_H-M   'P 1'
#
loop_
_entity.id
_entity.type
_entity.pdbx_description
1 polymer ?
#
loop_
_entity_poly.entity_id
_entity_poly.type
_entity_poly.pdbx_seq_one_letter_code
_entity_poly.pdbx_strand_id
1 'polypeptide(L)'
;MKIMIITDAWDPQVNGVVRTLKQTRAELMAMGHEVEMITPIGFKSIPCPTYPDIALSLFPGKEVASRIKSFAPDAMHIATEGPLGLSARAYAIKNDLPFSTAYHTRFPEYVKARTGIPLAITYAFIRWFHGPSMAVMAPTIVVKDDLEKYGLNNVVLWSRGVDLETFKMQDSKALNSAHPIFLYVGRVAVEKNINAFLEIDLPGSKWVVGDGPAMAGIQEKYPNVNYLGVLQQHELAKVYAAADVFVFPSKTDTFGLVILEAMACGTPVAAYPVTGPIDVLGKSPAGAMNEDLRVACMQALKIPRQLAREHAEQFSWRAASEQFVGHLKPVPSPAVHITALA
;
A
#
# COMPACT_ATOMS: atom_id res chain seq x y z
N MET A 1 -23.93 -2.01 7.18
CA MET A 1 -23.16 -1.82 8.42
C MET A 1 -22.55 -0.43 8.44
N LYS A 2 -22.43 0.14 9.64
CA LYS A 2 -21.62 1.35 9.89
C LYS A 2 -20.19 0.93 10.17
N ILE A 3 -19.28 1.26 9.27
CA ILE A 3 -17.87 0.88 9.37
C ILE A 3 -17.05 2.12 9.65
N MET A 4 -16.25 2.11 10.72
CA MET A 4 -15.31 3.17 11.01
C MET A 4 -13.88 2.73 10.70
N ILE A 5 -13.19 3.52 9.89
CA ILE A 5 -11.77 3.28 9.53
C ILE A 5 -10.93 4.44 10.08
N ILE A 6 -9.91 4.11 10.87
CA ILE A 6 -9.01 5.09 11.49
C ILE A 6 -7.63 4.97 10.85
N THR A 7 -7.08 6.07 10.37
CA THR A 7 -5.78 6.09 9.68
C THR A 7 -5.03 7.40 9.89
N ASP A 8 -3.71 7.31 10.04
CA ASP A 8 -2.78 8.46 10.01
C ASP A 8 -2.26 8.74 8.58
N ALA A 9 -2.51 7.81 7.65
CA ALA A 9 -2.15 7.95 6.23
C ALA A 9 -3.35 8.45 5.42
N TRP A 10 -3.31 9.72 5.00
CA TRP A 10 -4.36 10.36 4.21
C TRP A 10 -3.80 11.51 3.39
N ASP A 11 -4.67 12.21 2.62
CA ASP A 11 -4.28 13.41 1.87
C ASP A 11 -3.53 14.42 2.75
N PRO A 12 -2.49 15.10 2.24
CA PRO A 12 -2.03 15.12 0.85
C PRO A 12 -1.01 14.02 0.47
N GLN A 13 -0.81 13.00 1.30
CA GLN A 13 0.13 11.92 1.03
C GLN A 13 -0.28 11.12 -0.22
N VAL A 14 0.69 10.88 -1.09
CA VAL A 14 0.53 10.01 -2.27
C VAL A 14 1.31 8.72 -2.05
N ASN A 15 0.63 7.69 -1.54
CA ASN A 15 1.25 6.39 -1.29
C ASN A 15 0.22 5.24 -1.39
N GLY A 16 0.72 4.00 -1.36
CA GLY A 16 -0.10 2.80 -1.51
C GLY A 16 -1.15 2.61 -0.40
N VAL A 17 -0.89 3.09 0.83
CA VAL A 17 -1.84 2.99 1.96
C VAL A 17 -3.05 3.89 1.69
N VAL A 18 -2.81 5.15 1.35
CA VAL A 18 -3.87 6.12 1.02
C VAL A 18 -4.72 5.62 -0.15
N ARG A 19 -4.09 5.13 -1.22
CA ARG A 19 -4.80 4.55 -2.38
C ARG A 19 -5.66 3.37 -1.97
N THR A 20 -5.11 2.43 -1.21
CA THR A 20 -5.84 1.26 -0.71
C THR A 20 -7.07 1.67 0.09
N LEU A 21 -6.91 2.58 1.06
CA LEU A 21 -8.01 2.99 1.93
C LEU A 21 -9.09 3.79 1.18
N LYS A 22 -8.71 4.65 0.24
CA LYS A 22 -9.66 5.38 -0.61
C LYS A 22 -10.50 4.42 -1.46
N GLN A 23 -9.84 3.46 -2.10
CA GLN A 23 -10.52 2.49 -2.95
C GLN A 23 -11.39 1.54 -2.13
N THR A 24 -10.88 1.04 -1.00
CA THR A 24 -11.67 0.22 -0.08
C THR A 24 -12.91 0.98 0.41
N ARG A 25 -12.77 2.26 0.80
CA ARG A 25 -13.92 3.08 1.18
C ARG A 25 -14.94 3.19 0.07
N ALA A 26 -14.52 3.47 -1.16
CA ALA A 26 -15.40 3.60 -2.32
C ALA A 26 -16.17 2.29 -2.59
N GLU A 27 -15.48 1.15 -2.57
CA GLU A 27 -16.11 -0.16 -2.75
C GLU A 27 -17.10 -0.50 -1.63
N LEU A 28 -16.73 -0.25 -0.37
CA LEU A 28 -17.61 -0.47 0.78
C LEU A 28 -18.90 0.36 0.67
N MET A 29 -18.79 1.62 0.25
CA MET A 29 -19.97 2.48 0.01
C MET A 29 -20.81 1.94 -1.17
N ALA A 30 -20.18 1.48 -2.24
CA ALA A 30 -20.87 0.84 -3.37
C ALA A 30 -21.53 -0.50 -2.97
N MET A 31 -21.03 -1.17 -1.92
CA MET A 31 -21.65 -2.34 -1.30
C MET A 31 -22.82 -2.00 -0.35
N GLY A 32 -23.16 -0.72 -0.18
CA GLY A 32 -24.23 -0.28 0.70
C GLY A 32 -23.86 -0.15 2.16
N HIS A 33 -22.56 -0.07 2.50
CA HIS A 33 -22.10 0.22 3.86
C HIS A 33 -22.01 1.74 4.07
N GLU A 34 -22.29 2.19 5.30
CA GLU A 34 -22.00 3.55 5.75
C GLU A 34 -20.57 3.58 6.30
N VAL A 35 -19.69 4.40 5.69
CA VAL A 35 -18.26 4.40 6.03
C VAL A 35 -17.81 5.77 6.51
N GLU A 36 -17.40 5.85 7.77
CA GLU A 36 -16.78 7.03 8.37
C GLU A 36 -15.27 6.84 8.47
N MET A 37 -14.53 7.92 8.15
CA MET A 37 -13.06 7.92 8.22
C MET A 37 -12.59 8.89 9.30
N ILE A 38 -11.74 8.42 10.23
CA ILE A 38 -10.94 9.30 11.07
C ILE A 38 -9.55 9.41 10.45
N THR A 39 -9.21 10.61 9.96
CA THR A 39 -7.96 10.92 9.25
C THR A 39 -7.29 12.13 9.92
N PRO A 40 -6.03 12.48 9.60
CA PRO A 40 -5.38 13.66 10.14
C PRO A 40 -6.06 15.00 9.83
N ILE A 41 -6.96 15.01 8.84
CA ILE A 41 -7.69 16.23 8.46
C ILE A 41 -8.57 16.69 9.63
N GLY A 42 -8.42 17.96 10.00
CA GLY A 42 -9.15 18.57 11.11
C GLY A 42 -8.46 18.41 12.48
N PHE A 43 -7.34 17.70 12.57
CA PHE A 43 -6.54 17.65 13.78
C PHE A 43 -5.36 18.64 13.74
N LYS A 44 -4.99 19.20 14.88
CA LYS A 44 -3.69 19.86 15.00
C LYS A 44 -2.58 18.83 14.82
N SER A 45 -1.62 19.10 13.95
CA SER A 45 -0.57 18.15 13.63
C SER A 45 0.79 18.83 13.48
N ILE A 46 1.84 18.04 13.61
CA ILE A 46 3.21 18.40 13.26
C ILE A 46 3.72 17.45 12.17
N PRO A 47 4.64 17.90 11.31
CA PRO A 47 5.25 17.01 10.33
C PRO A 47 6.09 15.92 11.02
N CYS A 48 6.08 14.70 10.50
CA CYS A 48 6.97 13.65 10.95
C CYS A 48 8.44 14.04 10.59
N PRO A 49 9.39 13.97 11.54
CA PRO A 49 10.76 14.45 11.31
C PRO A 49 11.48 13.84 10.12
N THR A 50 11.20 12.55 9.82
CA THR A 50 11.83 11.82 8.71
C THR A 50 10.98 11.80 7.43
N TYR A 51 9.69 12.18 7.54
CA TYR A 51 8.71 12.20 6.45
C TYR A 51 7.76 13.39 6.64
N PRO A 52 8.16 14.61 6.21
CA PRO A 52 7.36 15.83 6.43
C PRO A 52 5.94 15.76 5.88
N ASP A 53 5.71 14.95 4.85
CA ASP A 53 4.37 14.73 4.25
C ASP A 53 3.43 13.95 5.18
N ILE A 54 3.96 13.29 6.22
CA ILE A 54 3.16 12.57 7.21
C ILE A 54 2.83 13.52 8.36
N ALA A 55 1.54 13.82 8.52
CA ALA A 55 1.04 14.65 9.61
C ALA A 55 0.82 13.79 10.87
N LEU A 56 1.56 14.08 11.93
CA LEU A 56 1.36 13.45 13.25
C LEU A 56 0.37 14.27 14.06
N SER A 57 -0.83 13.73 14.28
CA SER A 57 -1.89 14.41 15.03
C SER A 57 -1.53 14.56 16.52
N LEU A 58 -1.71 15.76 17.08
CA LEU A 58 -1.37 16.08 18.46
C LEU A 58 -2.56 15.82 19.38
N PHE A 59 -2.37 15.00 20.42
CA PHE A 59 -3.35 14.71 21.47
C PHE A 59 -4.76 14.36 20.96
N PRO A 60 -4.92 13.47 19.95
CA PRO A 60 -6.19 13.26 19.28
C PRO A 60 -7.22 12.48 20.10
N GLY A 61 -6.85 11.91 21.25
CA GLY A 61 -7.63 10.92 21.98
C GLY A 61 -9.06 11.34 22.33
N LYS A 62 -9.29 12.59 22.75
CA LYS A 62 -10.64 13.08 23.08
C LYS A 62 -11.55 13.16 21.86
N GLU A 63 -11.02 13.69 20.77
CA GLU A 63 -11.75 13.85 19.50
C GLU A 63 -12.03 12.50 18.86
N VAL A 64 -11.05 11.59 18.83
CA VAL A 64 -11.22 10.22 18.35
C VAL A 64 -12.32 9.50 19.13
N ALA A 65 -12.29 9.58 20.47
CA ALA A 65 -13.33 9.00 21.32
C ALA A 65 -14.73 9.59 21.06
N SER A 66 -14.80 10.92 20.86
CA SER A 66 -16.05 11.61 20.54
C SER A 66 -16.64 11.13 19.22
N ARG A 67 -15.83 11.05 18.17
CA ARG A 67 -16.27 10.58 16.84
C ARG A 67 -16.70 9.12 16.87
N ILE A 68 -15.96 8.23 17.54
CA ILE A 68 -16.36 6.82 17.68
C ILE A 68 -17.73 6.71 18.38
N LYS A 69 -17.93 7.45 19.48
CA LYS A 69 -19.24 7.46 20.19
C LYS A 69 -20.37 8.01 19.33
N SER A 70 -20.15 9.13 18.64
CA SER A 70 -21.16 9.79 17.81
C SER A 70 -21.57 8.95 16.62
N PHE A 71 -20.62 8.31 15.94
CA PHE A 71 -20.90 7.45 14.80
C PHE A 71 -21.52 6.12 15.22
N ALA A 72 -21.15 5.58 16.39
CA ALA A 72 -21.59 4.29 16.91
C ALA A 72 -21.42 3.17 15.85
N PRO A 73 -20.17 2.82 15.49
CA PRO A 73 -19.89 1.89 14.41
C PRO A 73 -20.31 0.46 14.75
N ASP A 74 -20.80 -0.28 13.74
CA ASP A 74 -21.01 -1.73 13.83
C ASP A 74 -19.69 -2.50 13.74
N ALA A 75 -18.66 -1.92 13.10
CA ALA A 75 -17.32 -2.50 13.00
C ALA A 75 -16.25 -1.40 12.96
N MET A 76 -15.08 -1.68 13.55
CA MET A 76 -13.99 -0.73 13.64
C MET A 76 -12.68 -1.33 13.08
N HIS A 77 -12.01 -0.55 12.22
CA HIS A 77 -10.72 -0.91 11.63
C HIS A 77 -9.69 0.17 11.89
N ILE A 78 -8.55 -0.19 12.47
CA ILE A 78 -7.41 0.71 12.72
C ILE A 78 -6.33 0.37 11.71
N ALA A 79 -6.20 1.21 10.69
CA ALA A 79 -5.37 0.92 9.53
C ALA A 79 -3.88 1.25 9.73
N THR A 80 -3.52 2.12 10.68
CA THR A 80 -2.13 2.55 10.89
C THR A 80 -1.78 2.69 12.35
N GLU A 81 -0.47 2.63 12.67
CA GLU A 81 0.08 2.61 14.02
C GLU A 81 0.45 4.01 14.56
N GLY A 82 0.01 5.08 13.90
CA GLY A 82 0.29 6.46 14.29
C GLY A 82 -0.60 6.97 15.43
N PRO A 83 -0.54 8.28 15.75
CA PRO A 83 -1.26 8.88 16.89
C PRO A 83 -2.77 8.66 16.89
N LEU A 84 -3.42 8.67 15.71
CA LEU A 84 -4.85 8.37 15.58
C LEU A 84 -5.13 6.90 15.87
N GLY A 85 -4.33 6.00 15.27
CA GLY A 85 -4.44 4.56 15.50
C GLY A 85 -4.20 4.19 16.96
N LEU A 86 -3.18 4.76 17.61
CA LEU A 86 -2.91 4.58 19.04
C LEU A 86 -4.07 5.04 19.93
N SER A 87 -4.67 6.18 19.59
CA SER A 87 -5.82 6.72 20.33
C SER A 87 -7.07 5.86 20.18
N ALA A 88 -7.36 5.40 18.97
CA ALA A 88 -8.48 4.50 18.70
C ALA A 88 -8.30 3.14 19.38
N ARG A 89 -7.07 2.57 19.33
CA ARG A 89 -6.71 1.34 20.03
C ARG A 89 -6.92 1.47 21.55
N ALA A 90 -6.42 2.55 22.16
CA ALA A 90 -6.57 2.78 23.59
C ALA A 90 -8.07 2.92 24.00
N TYR A 91 -8.85 3.61 23.17
CA TYR A 91 -10.28 3.74 23.37
C TYR A 91 -11.01 2.38 23.25
N ALA A 92 -10.68 1.60 22.22
CA ALA A 92 -11.28 0.30 21.98
C ALA A 92 -11.01 -0.67 23.15
N ILE A 93 -9.76 -0.79 23.59
CA ILE A 93 -9.38 -1.66 24.72
C ILE A 93 -10.08 -1.21 26.00
N LYS A 94 -10.12 0.09 26.27
CA LYS A 94 -10.79 0.64 27.49
C LYS A 94 -12.28 0.35 27.55
N ASN A 95 -12.93 0.20 26.40
CA ASN A 95 -14.39 0.03 26.31
C ASN A 95 -14.78 -1.38 25.80
N ASP A 96 -13.84 -2.34 25.80
CA ASP A 96 -14.04 -3.72 25.35
C ASP A 96 -14.65 -3.82 23.93
N LEU A 97 -14.29 -2.87 23.04
CA LEU A 97 -14.75 -2.86 21.66
C LEU A 97 -13.83 -3.70 20.76
N PRO A 98 -14.35 -4.69 20.02
CA PRO A 98 -13.57 -5.42 19.06
C PRO A 98 -13.15 -4.50 17.90
N PHE A 99 -11.91 -4.71 17.41
CA PHE A 99 -11.37 -3.99 16.27
C PHE A 99 -10.47 -4.90 15.46
N SER A 100 -10.34 -4.60 14.16
CA SER A 100 -9.32 -5.16 13.29
C SER A 100 -8.21 -4.15 13.01
N THR A 101 -7.06 -4.63 12.57
CA THR A 101 -5.93 -3.80 12.17
C THR A 101 -5.40 -4.25 10.81
N ALA A 102 -4.53 -3.44 10.18
CA ALA A 102 -3.83 -3.84 8.97
C ALA A 102 -2.33 -3.57 9.08
N TYR A 103 -1.53 -4.45 8.48
CA TYR A 103 -0.09 -4.27 8.33
C TYR A 103 0.21 -3.85 6.90
N HIS A 104 0.36 -2.55 6.69
CA HIS A 104 0.55 -1.97 5.36
C HIS A 104 2.02 -1.82 4.95
N THR A 105 2.91 -1.66 5.92
CA THR A 105 4.31 -1.28 5.67
C THR A 105 5.22 -2.12 6.53
N ARG A 106 6.35 -2.57 5.97
CA ARG A 106 7.43 -3.22 6.73
C ARG A 106 8.17 -2.21 7.61
N PHE A 107 7.42 -1.60 8.53
CA PHE A 107 7.93 -0.58 9.44
C PHE A 107 9.18 -1.02 10.21
N PRO A 108 9.27 -2.25 10.76
CA PRO A 108 10.46 -2.73 11.43
C PRO A 108 11.73 -2.70 10.56
N GLU A 109 11.62 -3.13 9.30
CA GLU A 109 12.72 -3.15 8.35
C GLU A 109 13.15 -1.73 7.97
N TYR A 110 12.20 -0.81 7.80
CA TYR A 110 12.50 0.60 7.50
C TYR A 110 13.21 1.29 8.66
N VAL A 111 12.75 1.06 9.89
CA VAL A 111 13.42 1.59 11.09
C VAL A 111 14.84 1.02 11.20
N LYS A 112 15.02 -0.30 11.05
CA LYS A 112 16.34 -0.93 11.08
C LYS A 112 17.29 -0.34 10.02
N ALA A 113 16.82 -0.19 8.79
CA ALA A 113 17.63 0.32 7.68
C ALA A 113 18.11 1.77 7.91
N ARG A 114 17.37 2.58 8.66
CA ARG A 114 17.67 4.00 8.89
C ARG A 114 18.39 4.28 10.20
N THR A 115 18.05 3.53 11.23
CA THR A 115 18.51 3.81 12.60
C THR A 115 19.41 2.74 13.18
N GLY A 116 19.45 1.54 12.56
CA GLY A 116 20.15 0.37 13.09
C GLY A 116 19.44 -0.33 14.25
N ILE A 117 18.25 0.12 14.67
CA ILE A 117 17.49 -0.51 15.78
C ILE A 117 17.19 -1.97 15.42
N PRO A 118 17.47 -2.94 16.32
CA PRO A 118 17.20 -4.35 16.07
C PRO A 118 15.73 -4.65 15.78
N LEU A 119 15.47 -5.54 14.82
CA LEU A 119 14.11 -5.97 14.46
C LEU A 119 13.30 -6.49 15.66
N ALA A 120 13.92 -7.14 16.61
CA ALA A 120 13.25 -7.67 17.80
C ALA A 120 12.51 -6.59 18.59
N ILE A 121 13.07 -5.38 18.69
CA ILE A 121 12.47 -4.25 19.41
C ILE A 121 11.27 -3.71 18.62
N THR A 122 11.44 -3.49 17.34
CA THR A 122 10.37 -2.94 16.49
C THR A 122 9.22 -3.93 16.31
N TYR A 123 9.52 -5.24 16.19
CA TYR A 123 8.46 -6.27 16.18
C TYR A 123 7.79 -6.46 17.54
N ALA A 124 8.45 -6.16 18.66
CA ALA A 124 7.79 -6.10 19.97
C ALA A 124 6.70 -5.01 20.00
N PHE A 125 6.98 -3.84 19.42
CA PHE A 125 5.97 -2.79 19.22
C PHE A 125 4.82 -3.25 18.32
N ILE A 126 5.10 -3.89 17.18
CA ILE A 126 4.09 -4.43 16.26
C ILE A 126 3.19 -5.45 16.99
N ARG A 127 3.77 -6.40 17.74
CA ARG A 127 2.99 -7.35 18.56
C ARG A 127 2.12 -6.63 19.60
N TRP A 128 2.69 -5.66 20.30
CA TRP A 128 1.94 -4.89 21.30
C TRP A 128 0.76 -4.13 20.66
N PHE A 129 0.98 -3.52 19.50
CA PHE A 129 -0.06 -2.73 18.83
C PHE A 129 -1.16 -3.62 18.27
N HIS A 130 -0.81 -4.65 17.51
CA HIS A 130 -1.75 -5.49 16.77
C HIS A 130 -2.31 -6.66 17.60
N GLY A 131 -1.61 -7.11 18.63
CA GLY A 131 -1.98 -8.29 19.41
C GLY A 131 -3.41 -8.30 19.95
N PRO A 132 -3.94 -7.20 20.50
CA PRO A 132 -5.31 -7.13 20.98
C PRO A 132 -6.39 -7.10 19.89
N SER A 133 -6.02 -6.93 18.60
CA SER A 133 -6.99 -6.91 17.52
C SER A 133 -7.58 -8.29 17.26
N MET A 134 -8.81 -8.34 16.75
CA MET A 134 -9.48 -9.61 16.39
C MET A 134 -8.91 -10.19 15.09
N ALA A 135 -8.36 -9.36 14.23
CA ALA A 135 -7.70 -9.75 12.99
C ALA A 135 -6.65 -8.71 12.60
N VAL A 136 -5.47 -9.17 12.18
CA VAL A 136 -4.43 -8.34 11.55
C VAL A 136 -4.43 -8.65 10.06
N MET A 137 -4.84 -7.70 9.24
CA MET A 137 -4.96 -7.89 7.80
C MET A 137 -3.60 -7.68 7.12
N ALA A 138 -3.03 -8.73 6.55
CA ALA A 138 -1.80 -8.72 5.79
C ALA A 138 -2.06 -8.79 4.28
N PRO A 139 -1.29 -8.07 3.44
CA PRO A 139 -1.55 -8.00 2.01
C PRO A 139 -1.22 -9.27 1.24
N THR A 140 -0.30 -10.10 1.74
CA THR A 140 0.22 -11.28 1.06
C THR A 140 0.51 -12.43 2.02
N ILE A 141 0.64 -13.65 1.47
CA ILE A 141 0.98 -14.86 2.25
C ILE A 141 2.37 -14.69 2.88
N VAL A 142 3.35 -14.17 2.14
CA VAL A 142 4.72 -14.00 2.68
C VAL A 142 4.73 -13.04 3.85
N VAL A 143 3.99 -11.92 3.77
CA VAL A 143 3.87 -10.97 4.90
C VAL A 143 3.15 -11.62 6.09
N LYS A 144 2.10 -12.40 5.84
CA LYS A 144 1.41 -13.16 6.90
C LYS A 144 2.36 -14.10 7.62
N ASP A 145 3.08 -14.94 6.86
CA ASP A 145 4.03 -15.92 7.42
C ASP A 145 5.15 -15.24 8.22
N ASP A 146 5.64 -14.10 7.74
CA ASP A 146 6.65 -13.30 8.47
C ASP A 146 6.08 -12.76 9.79
N LEU A 147 4.88 -12.21 9.81
CA LEU A 147 4.24 -11.73 11.04
C LEU A 147 3.98 -12.86 12.04
N GLU A 148 3.58 -14.03 11.56
CA GLU A 148 3.39 -15.23 12.39
C GLU A 148 4.71 -15.72 13.02
N LYS A 149 5.82 -15.71 12.27
CA LYS A 149 7.17 -16.00 12.80
C LYS A 149 7.58 -15.04 13.92
N TYR A 150 7.12 -13.78 13.85
CA TYR A 150 7.34 -12.79 14.90
C TYR A 150 6.28 -12.82 16.02
N GLY A 151 5.39 -13.81 16.05
CA GLY A 151 4.47 -14.09 17.15
C GLY A 151 3.12 -13.38 17.09
N LEU A 152 2.64 -13.00 15.90
CA LEU A 152 1.26 -12.57 15.67
C LEU A 152 0.44 -13.75 15.15
N ASN A 153 -0.55 -14.23 15.91
CA ASN A 153 -1.31 -15.45 15.61
C ASN A 153 -2.70 -15.18 14.99
N ASN A 154 -3.10 -13.92 14.86
CA ASN A 154 -4.40 -13.50 14.36
C ASN A 154 -4.31 -12.85 12.95
N VAL A 155 -3.31 -13.24 12.16
CA VAL A 155 -3.06 -12.65 10.85
C VAL A 155 -3.95 -13.30 9.79
N VAL A 156 -4.66 -12.48 9.02
CA VAL A 156 -5.53 -12.87 7.91
C VAL A 156 -5.10 -12.20 6.62
N LEU A 157 -5.44 -12.79 5.47
CA LEU A 157 -5.12 -12.20 4.18
C LEU A 157 -6.17 -11.16 3.79
N TRP A 158 -5.68 -10.02 3.35
CA TRP A 158 -6.46 -8.98 2.71
C TRP A 158 -5.69 -8.49 1.47
N SER A 159 -6.08 -9.00 0.33
CA SER A 159 -5.47 -8.70 -0.96
C SER A 159 -5.69 -7.25 -1.39
N ARG A 160 -5.19 -6.91 -2.57
CA ARG A 160 -5.37 -5.61 -3.20
C ARG A 160 -5.97 -5.82 -4.59
N GLY A 161 -6.53 -4.75 -5.13
CA GLY A 161 -7.01 -4.73 -6.50
C GLY A 161 -6.31 -3.66 -7.33
N VAL A 162 -6.71 -3.58 -8.57
CA VAL A 162 -6.34 -2.52 -9.51
C VAL A 162 -7.59 -1.96 -10.18
N ASP A 163 -7.58 -0.66 -10.48
CA ASP A 163 -8.62 0.00 -11.24
C ASP A 163 -8.39 -0.24 -12.73
N LEU A 164 -9.12 -1.22 -13.27
CA LEU A 164 -9.00 -1.66 -14.66
C LEU A 164 -9.64 -0.68 -15.68
N GLU A 165 -10.43 0.27 -15.21
CA GLU A 165 -10.99 1.33 -16.06
C GLU A 165 -9.98 2.45 -16.30
N THR A 166 -9.27 2.86 -15.27
CA THR A 166 -8.21 3.86 -15.35
C THR A 166 -6.94 3.27 -15.96
N PHE A 167 -6.50 2.11 -15.44
CA PHE A 167 -5.30 1.42 -15.91
C PHE A 167 -5.70 0.34 -16.92
N LYS A 168 -5.52 0.66 -18.19
CA LYS A 168 -5.85 -0.24 -19.32
C LYS A 168 -4.86 -0.09 -20.46
N MET A 169 -4.80 -1.12 -21.27
CA MET A 169 -4.06 -1.05 -22.52
C MET A 169 -4.64 0.05 -23.40
N GLN A 170 -3.79 0.91 -23.92
CA GLN A 170 -4.18 2.00 -24.82
C GLN A 170 -3.03 2.30 -25.80
N ASP A 171 -3.38 2.87 -26.95
CA ASP A 171 -2.37 3.34 -27.90
C ASP A 171 -1.63 4.54 -27.31
N SER A 172 -0.33 4.36 -27.08
CA SER A 172 0.52 5.36 -26.44
C SER A 172 1.64 5.89 -27.35
N LYS A 173 1.34 6.02 -28.64
CA LYS A 173 2.28 6.55 -29.66
C LYS A 173 2.81 7.97 -29.39
N ALA A 174 2.38 8.58 -28.28
CA ALA A 174 2.61 9.99 -27.97
C ALA A 174 3.94 10.31 -27.29
N LEU A 175 4.79 9.33 -27.00
CA LEU A 175 6.02 9.61 -26.25
C LEU A 175 7.23 9.42 -27.20
N ASN A 176 7.75 10.55 -27.68
CA ASN A 176 8.92 10.65 -28.56
C ASN A 176 10.21 10.24 -27.80
N SER A 177 10.40 8.94 -27.54
CA SER A 177 11.56 8.42 -26.82
C SER A 177 12.12 7.17 -27.49
N ALA A 178 13.41 6.93 -27.30
CA ALA A 178 14.04 5.72 -27.82
C ALA A 178 13.50 4.47 -27.08
N HIS A 179 12.93 3.56 -27.85
CA HIS A 179 12.52 2.24 -27.37
C HIS A 179 13.71 1.26 -27.33
N PRO A 180 13.67 0.27 -26.42
CA PRO A 180 12.63 0.04 -25.41
C PRO A 180 12.67 1.05 -24.25
N ILE A 181 11.51 1.32 -23.64
CA ILE A 181 11.35 2.18 -22.48
C ILE A 181 11.28 1.31 -21.22
N PHE A 182 12.24 1.48 -20.31
CA PHE A 182 12.24 0.89 -18.99
C PHE A 182 11.76 1.91 -17.97
N LEU A 183 10.63 1.63 -17.31
CA LEU A 183 9.91 2.55 -16.44
C LEU A 183 10.02 2.17 -14.97
N TYR A 184 10.37 3.14 -14.12
CA TYR A 184 10.18 3.09 -12.67
C TYR A 184 9.04 4.02 -12.28
N VAL A 185 8.16 3.57 -11.38
CA VAL A 185 7.12 4.39 -10.76
C VAL A 185 7.13 4.18 -9.25
N GLY A 186 7.25 5.27 -8.51
CA GLY A 186 7.21 5.20 -7.06
C GLY A 186 7.93 6.36 -6.37
N ARG A 187 7.93 6.31 -5.03
CA ARG A 187 8.69 7.27 -4.23
C ARG A 187 10.19 7.12 -4.49
N VAL A 188 10.87 8.22 -4.73
CA VAL A 188 12.33 8.24 -4.93
C VAL A 188 13.02 8.35 -3.56
N ALA A 189 13.32 7.18 -2.98
CA ALA A 189 13.89 7.05 -1.64
C ALA A 189 14.83 5.83 -1.56
N VAL A 190 15.72 5.82 -0.56
CA VAL A 190 16.76 4.79 -0.40
C VAL A 190 16.16 3.38 -0.31
N GLU A 191 15.07 3.21 0.42
CA GLU A 191 14.37 1.93 0.60
C GLU A 191 13.78 1.37 -0.70
N LYS A 192 13.56 2.22 -1.71
CA LYS A 192 13.05 1.80 -3.03
C LYS A 192 14.15 1.32 -3.97
N ASN A 193 15.41 1.43 -3.55
CA ASN A 193 16.57 0.86 -4.27
C ASN A 193 16.67 1.28 -5.75
N ILE A 194 16.23 2.50 -6.07
CA ILE A 194 16.18 3.01 -7.46
C ILE A 194 17.55 3.00 -8.15
N ASN A 195 18.65 3.19 -7.40
CA ASN A 195 20.00 3.12 -7.93
C ASN A 195 20.27 1.80 -8.65
N ALA A 196 19.79 0.66 -8.11
CA ALA A 196 19.98 -0.64 -8.75
C ALA A 196 19.34 -0.71 -10.15
N PHE A 197 18.29 0.06 -10.43
CA PHE A 197 17.73 0.20 -11.78
C PHE A 197 18.54 1.16 -12.64
N LEU A 198 18.95 2.30 -12.07
CA LEU A 198 19.60 3.34 -12.86
C LEU A 198 21.05 3.01 -13.23
N GLU A 199 21.72 2.16 -12.46
CA GLU A 199 23.11 1.73 -12.68
C GLU A 199 23.23 0.65 -13.77
N ILE A 200 22.22 -0.21 -13.98
CA ILE A 200 22.34 -1.27 -14.99
C ILE A 200 22.32 -0.72 -16.41
N ASP A 201 23.16 -1.30 -17.26
CA ASP A 201 23.18 -0.98 -18.69
C ASP A 201 22.01 -1.69 -19.40
N LEU A 202 21.10 -0.89 -19.98
CA LEU A 202 19.92 -1.35 -20.71
C LEU A 202 19.83 -0.64 -22.07
N PRO A 203 19.35 -1.31 -23.12
CA PRO A 203 19.11 -0.65 -24.40
C PRO A 203 17.93 0.34 -24.26
N GLY A 204 17.93 1.41 -25.08
CA GLY A 204 16.82 2.36 -25.11
C GLY A 204 16.85 3.40 -24.00
N SER A 205 15.70 3.70 -23.39
CA SER A 205 15.55 4.80 -22.44
C SER A 205 15.06 4.37 -21.07
N LYS A 206 15.53 5.07 -20.03
CA LYS A 206 15.06 4.91 -18.64
C LYS A 206 14.16 6.08 -18.24
N TRP A 207 13.04 5.76 -17.64
CA TRP A 207 12.04 6.72 -17.22
C TRP A 207 11.72 6.55 -15.74
N VAL A 208 11.56 7.69 -15.05
CA VAL A 208 11.24 7.73 -13.61
C VAL A 208 10.02 8.62 -13.40
N VAL A 209 8.98 8.05 -12.80
CA VAL A 209 7.78 8.77 -12.34
C VAL A 209 7.73 8.72 -10.83
N GLY A 210 7.51 9.86 -10.22
CA GLY A 210 7.44 10.06 -8.79
C GLY A 210 8.40 11.13 -8.30
N ASP A 211 8.43 11.30 -6.98
CA ASP A 211 9.30 12.24 -6.28
C ASP A 211 9.69 11.65 -4.91
N GLY A 212 10.62 12.31 -4.22
CA GLY A 212 11.02 11.88 -2.90
C GLY A 212 12.37 12.45 -2.45
N PRO A 213 12.77 12.15 -1.21
CA PRO A 213 13.93 12.76 -0.58
C PRO A 213 15.27 12.50 -1.29
N ALA A 214 15.35 11.46 -2.13
CA ALA A 214 16.57 11.16 -2.87
C ALA A 214 16.59 11.77 -4.29
N MET A 215 15.52 12.44 -4.75
CA MET A 215 15.37 12.89 -6.14
C MET A 215 16.54 13.78 -6.61
N ALA A 216 16.91 14.81 -5.85
CA ALA A 216 17.96 15.73 -6.25
C ALA A 216 19.30 15.02 -6.52
N GLY A 217 19.73 14.14 -5.61
CA GLY A 217 20.98 13.38 -5.79
C GLY A 217 20.88 12.34 -6.93
N ILE A 218 19.71 11.79 -7.18
CA ILE A 218 19.48 10.87 -8.29
C ILE A 218 19.56 11.60 -9.63
N GLN A 219 18.97 12.77 -9.76
CA GLN A 219 19.03 13.59 -10.98
C GLN A 219 20.46 14.06 -11.29
N GLU A 220 21.20 14.46 -10.27
CA GLU A 220 22.61 14.84 -10.41
C GLU A 220 23.47 13.65 -10.89
N LYS A 221 23.26 12.48 -10.30
CA LYS A 221 24.03 11.25 -10.62
C LYS A 221 23.69 10.65 -11.99
N TYR A 222 22.41 10.78 -12.42
CA TYR A 222 21.89 10.15 -13.65
C TYR A 222 21.20 11.18 -14.56
N PRO A 223 21.90 12.17 -15.13
CA PRO A 223 21.28 13.26 -15.89
C PRO A 223 20.61 12.84 -17.21
N ASN A 224 20.93 11.66 -17.73
CA ASN A 224 20.39 11.15 -19.00
C ASN A 224 19.07 10.35 -18.83
N VAL A 225 18.50 10.32 -17.63
CA VAL A 225 17.23 9.65 -17.35
C VAL A 225 16.06 10.63 -17.54
N ASN A 226 14.94 10.14 -18.04
CA ASN A 226 13.73 10.96 -18.20
C ASN A 226 12.94 11.00 -16.89
N TYR A 227 12.91 12.15 -16.23
CA TYR A 227 12.18 12.38 -14.98
C TYR A 227 10.87 13.10 -15.25
N LEU A 228 9.73 12.46 -14.95
CA LEU A 228 8.39 12.99 -15.22
C LEU A 228 7.71 13.60 -13.99
N GLY A 229 8.35 13.54 -12.81
CA GLY A 229 7.74 14.02 -11.57
C GLY A 229 6.53 13.18 -11.14
N VAL A 230 5.68 13.76 -10.31
CA VAL A 230 4.45 13.11 -9.83
C VAL A 230 3.34 13.31 -10.86
N LEU A 231 2.70 12.23 -11.29
CA LEU A 231 1.62 12.24 -12.27
C LEU A 231 0.28 11.86 -11.64
N GLN A 232 -0.82 12.40 -12.19
CA GLN A 232 -2.17 11.94 -11.88
C GLN A 232 -2.43 10.58 -12.51
N GLN A 233 -3.39 9.81 -11.98
CA GLN A 233 -3.62 8.42 -12.39
C GLN A 233 -3.84 8.25 -13.90
N HIS A 234 -4.62 9.13 -14.53
CA HIS A 234 -4.89 9.03 -15.97
C HIS A 234 -3.65 9.31 -16.85
N GLU A 235 -2.75 10.20 -16.41
CA GLU A 235 -1.47 10.47 -17.08
C GLU A 235 -0.49 9.32 -16.83
N LEU A 236 -0.44 8.83 -15.59
CA LEU A 236 0.37 7.68 -15.19
C LEU A 236 -0.03 6.43 -16.01
N ALA A 237 -1.32 6.20 -16.24
CA ALA A 237 -1.80 5.08 -17.07
C ALA A 237 -1.26 5.16 -18.52
N LYS A 238 -1.15 6.36 -19.10
CA LYS A 238 -0.55 6.55 -20.42
C LYS A 238 0.95 6.23 -20.42
N VAL A 239 1.67 6.62 -19.36
CA VAL A 239 3.10 6.34 -19.22
C VAL A 239 3.34 4.83 -19.04
N TYR A 240 2.53 4.16 -18.23
CA TYR A 240 2.59 2.69 -18.15
C TYR A 240 2.33 2.04 -19.50
N ALA A 241 1.27 2.44 -20.21
CA ALA A 241 0.94 1.88 -21.52
C ALA A 241 2.03 2.12 -22.58
N ALA A 242 2.81 3.19 -22.46
CA ALA A 242 3.94 3.50 -23.33
C ALA A 242 5.20 2.69 -23.04
N ALA A 243 5.39 2.26 -21.79
CA ALA A 243 6.58 1.54 -21.38
C ALA A 243 6.60 0.11 -21.93
N ASP A 244 7.80 -0.39 -22.24
CA ASP A 244 8.01 -1.77 -22.68
C ASP A 244 8.22 -2.71 -21.50
N VAL A 245 8.84 -2.21 -20.41
CA VAL A 245 9.07 -2.95 -19.17
C VAL A 245 8.87 -2.02 -17.98
N PHE A 246 8.09 -2.44 -17.01
CA PHE A 246 8.04 -1.83 -15.70
C PHE A 246 9.10 -2.46 -14.79
N VAL A 247 10.02 -1.66 -14.27
CA VAL A 247 11.12 -2.13 -13.42
C VAL A 247 10.80 -1.83 -11.96
N PHE A 248 10.75 -2.88 -11.14
CA PHE A 248 10.49 -2.80 -9.70
C PHE A 248 11.73 -3.22 -8.90
N PRO A 249 12.65 -2.30 -8.59
CA PRO A 249 13.92 -2.60 -7.94
C PRO A 249 13.83 -2.71 -6.41
N SER A 250 12.67 -2.42 -5.83
CA SER A 250 12.46 -2.45 -4.37
C SER A 250 12.57 -3.87 -3.81
N LYS A 251 13.18 -3.98 -2.62
CA LYS A 251 13.34 -5.25 -1.88
C LYS A 251 12.49 -5.31 -0.60
N THR A 252 11.73 -4.27 -0.27
CA THR A 252 11.09 -4.09 1.04
C THR A 252 9.60 -3.79 0.98
N ASP A 253 8.99 -3.77 -0.20
CA ASP A 253 7.55 -3.54 -0.33
C ASP A 253 6.73 -4.74 0.14
N THR A 254 5.57 -4.47 0.72
CA THR A 254 4.65 -5.50 1.21
C THR A 254 3.79 -6.10 0.10
N PHE A 255 3.48 -5.32 -0.96
CA PHE A 255 2.65 -5.75 -2.08
C PHE A 255 3.12 -5.18 -3.42
N GLY A 256 3.14 -3.84 -3.55
CA GLY A 256 3.50 -3.16 -4.80
C GLY A 256 2.31 -2.94 -5.73
N LEU A 257 1.35 -2.07 -5.36
CA LEU A 257 0.21 -1.71 -6.21
C LEU A 257 0.61 -1.29 -7.62
N VAL A 258 1.75 -0.60 -7.75
CA VAL A 258 2.32 -0.15 -9.03
C VAL A 258 2.64 -1.32 -9.99
N ILE A 259 2.87 -2.53 -9.46
CA ILE A 259 3.03 -3.75 -10.26
C ILE A 259 1.72 -4.08 -10.97
N LEU A 260 0.60 -4.04 -10.24
CA LEU A 260 -0.73 -4.29 -10.81
C LEU A 260 -1.14 -3.21 -11.80
N GLU A 261 -0.84 -1.94 -11.50
CA GLU A 261 -1.10 -0.80 -12.39
C GLU A 261 -0.38 -0.95 -13.72
N ALA A 262 0.92 -1.30 -13.69
CA ALA A 262 1.71 -1.56 -14.88
C ALA A 262 1.13 -2.72 -15.70
N MET A 263 0.87 -3.86 -15.07
CA MET A 263 0.30 -5.03 -15.74
C MET A 263 -1.09 -4.76 -16.31
N ALA A 264 -1.94 -3.99 -15.62
CA ALA A 264 -3.25 -3.60 -16.12
C ALA A 264 -3.15 -2.76 -17.41
N CYS A 265 -2.08 -1.97 -17.58
CA CYS A 265 -1.75 -1.26 -18.82
C CYS A 265 -1.04 -2.15 -19.86
N GLY A 266 -0.91 -3.44 -19.59
CA GLY A 266 -0.22 -4.39 -20.47
C GLY A 266 1.30 -4.30 -20.39
N THR A 267 1.89 -3.73 -19.37
CA THR A 267 3.35 -3.57 -19.25
C THR A 267 3.95 -4.67 -18.40
N PRO A 268 4.78 -5.57 -18.97
CA PRO A 268 5.43 -6.64 -18.24
C PRO A 268 6.36 -6.12 -17.15
N VAL A 269 6.50 -6.88 -16.07
CA VAL A 269 7.23 -6.48 -14.87
C VAL A 269 8.59 -7.17 -14.81
N ALA A 270 9.63 -6.40 -14.46
CA ALA A 270 10.95 -6.91 -14.09
C ALA A 270 11.22 -6.60 -12.60
N ALA A 271 11.53 -7.61 -11.79
CA ALA A 271 11.70 -7.44 -10.35
C ALA A 271 12.75 -8.40 -9.76
N TYR A 272 13.17 -8.12 -8.53
CA TYR A 272 13.85 -9.11 -7.69
C TYR A 272 12.85 -10.15 -7.17
N PRO A 273 13.27 -11.42 -6.91
CA PRO A 273 12.41 -12.46 -6.34
C PRO A 273 12.27 -12.27 -4.82
N VAL A 274 11.57 -11.22 -4.44
CA VAL A 274 11.33 -10.82 -3.04
C VAL A 274 9.84 -10.66 -2.76
N THR A 275 9.47 -10.48 -1.50
CA THR A 275 8.08 -10.17 -1.08
C THR A 275 7.50 -9.03 -1.91
N GLY A 276 6.22 -9.10 -2.22
CA GLY A 276 5.55 -8.23 -3.17
C GLY A 276 5.60 -8.83 -4.57
N PRO A 277 6.70 -8.74 -5.32
CA PRO A 277 6.81 -9.42 -6.62
C PRO A 277 6.50 -10.92 -6.59
N ILE A 278 7.04 -11.68 -5.63
CA ILE A 278 6.72 -13.11 -5.50
C ILE A 278 5.21 -13.35 -5.30
N ASP A 279 4.57 -12.54 -4.45
CA ASP A 279 3.16 -12.71 -4.13
C ASP A 279 2.24 -12.26 -5.28
N VAL A 280 2.62 -11.18 -5.98
CA VAL A 280 1.81 -10.62 -7.06
C VAL A 280 2.02 -11.36 -8.38
N LEU A 281 3.26 -11.65 -8.75
CA LEU A 281 3.58 -12.37 -10.00
C LEU A 281 3.47 -13.88 -9.83
N GLY A 282 3.91 -14.43 -8.69
CA GLY A 282 3.91 -15.86 -8.45
C GLY A 282 4.64 -16.63 -9.56
N LYS A 283 3.94 -17.57 -10.19
CA LYS A 283 4.39 -18.32 -11.37
C LYS A 283 3.79 -17.79 -12.69
N SER A 284 3.16 -16.62 -12.65
CA SER A 284 2.52 -16.03 -13.83
C SER A 284 3.59 -15.65 -14.89
N PRO A 285 3.29 -15.81 -16.18
CA PRO A 285 4.14 -15.31 -17.26
C PRO A 285 4.06 -13.78 -17.47
N ALA A 286 3.40 -13.05 -16.59
CA ALA A 286 3.19 -11.59 -16.70
C ALA A 286 4.42 -10.74 -16.36
N GLY A 287 5.49 -11.35 -15.84
CA GLY A 287 6.73 -10.67 -15.48
C GLY A 287 7.88 -11.64 -15.33
N ALA A 288 9.06 -11.09 -15.12
CA ALA A 288 10.30 -11.82 -14.88
C ALA A 288 10.93 -11.42 -13.55
N MET A 289 11.32 -12.39 -12.75
CA MET A 289 12.03 -12.19 -11.49
C MET A 289 13.41 -12.85 -11.56
N ASN A 290 14.46 -12.08 -11.20
CA ASN A 290 15.83 -12.59 -11.14
C ASN A 290 16.62 -11.80 -10.09
N GLU A 291 17.62 -12.46 -9.46
CA GLU A 291 18.58 -11.78 -8.56
C GLU A 291 19.46 -10.76 -9.33
N ASP A 292 19.67 -10.95 -10.61
CA ASP A 292 20.21 -9.95 -11.53
C ASP A 292 19.04 -9.20 -12.20
N LEU A 293 18.85 -7.94 -11.79
CA LEU A 293 17.76 -7.11 -12.29
C LEU A 293 17.88 -6.84 -13.82
N ARG A 294 19.09 -6.81 -14.36
CA ARG A 294 19.31 -6.68 -15.81
C ARG A 294 18.75 -7.90 -16.56
N VAL A 295 19.01 -9.09 -16.03
CA VAL A 295 18.45 -10.33 -16.59
C VAL A 295 16.93 -10.30 -16.55
N ALA A 296 16.34 -9.88 -15.42
CA ALA A 296 14.89 -9.73 -15.28
C ALA A 296 14.33 -8.76 -16.34
N CYS A 297 14.96 -7.59 -16.54
CA CYS A 297 14.54 -6.60 -17.54
C CYS A 297 14.57 -7.17 -18.96
N MET A 298 15.64 -7.86 -19.33
CA MET A 298 15.78 -8.44 -20.67
C MET A 298 14.86 -9.63 -20.92
N GLN A 299 14.46 -10.36 -19.87
CA GLN A 299 13.44 -11.40 -19.95
C GLN A 299 12.04 -10.79 -20.08
N ALA A 300 11.71 -9.78 -19.24
CA ALA A 300 10.43 -9.11 -19.27
C ALA A 300 10.14 -8.45 -20.63
N LEU A 301 11.15 -7.89 -21.29
CA LEU A 301 11.03 -7.29 -22.62
C LEU A 301 10.49 -8.26 -23.71
N LYS A 302 10.60 -9.57 -23.49
CA LYS A 302 10.12 -10.59 -24.42
C LYS A 302 8.69 -11.06 -24.12
N ILE A 303 8.10 -10.60 -23.03
CA ILE A 303 6.77 -11.04 -22.57
C ILE A 303 5.68 -10.29 -23.36
N PRO A 304 4.72 -11.00 -23.97
CA PRO A 304 3.57 -10.37 -24.61
C PRO A 304 2.76 -9.52 -23.62
N ARG A 305 2.44 -8.29 -24.01
CA ARG A 305 1.69 -7.33 -23.20
C ARG A 305 0.34 -7.87 -22.69
N GLN A 306 -0.30 -8.70 -23.52
CA GLN A 306 -1.58 -9.32 -23.21
C GLN A 306 -1.51 -10.21 -21.95
N LEU A 307 -0.41 -10.94 -21.73
CA LEU A 307 -0.24 -11.79 -20.55
C LEU A 307 -0.18 -10.98 -19.26
N ALA A 308 0.44 -9.77 -19.31
CA ALA A 308 0.44 -8.86 -18.18
C ALA A 308 -0.99 -8.38 -17.84
N ARG A 309 -1.76 -7.99 -18.87
CA ARG A 309 -3.15 -7.55 -18.71
C ARG A 309 -4.04 -8.65 -18.11
N GLU A 310 -4.01 -9.84 -18.68
CA GLU A 310 -4.81 -10.99 -18.22
C GLU A 310 -4.51 -11.36 -16.77
N HIS A 311 -3.25 -11.21 -16.35
CA HIS A 311 -2.89 -11.45 -14.96
C HIS A 311 -3.44 -10.37 -14.02
N ALA A 312 -3.36 -9.09 -14.40
CA ALA A 312 -3.90 -7.99 -13.61
C ALA A 312 -5.42 -8.08 -13.40
N GLU A 313 -6.16 -8.63 -14.37
CA GLU A 313 -7.62 -8.80 -14.30
C GLU A 313 -8.08 -9.74 -13.17
N GLN A 314 -7.17 -10.55 -12.63
CA GLN A 314 -7.45 -11.42 -11.48
C GLN A 314 -7.51 -10.66 -10.15
N PHE A 315 -7.07 -9.37 -10.11
CA PHE A 315 -6.99 -8.55 -8.91
C PHE A 315 -8.10 -7.50 -8.87
N SER A 316 -9.21 -7.86 -8.25
CA SER A 316 -10.40 -7.00 -8.14
C SER A 316 -10.45 -6.27 -6.80
N TRP A 317 -10.68 -4.95 -6.83
CA TRP A 317 -10.95 -4.18 -5.61
C TRP A 317 -12.24 -4.62 -4.93
N ARG A 318 -13.25 -5.04 -5.70
CA ARG A 318 -14.49 -5.59 -5.16
C ARG A 318 -14.23 -6.84 -4.33
N ALA A 319 -13.49 -7.82 -4.87
CA ALA A 319 -13.14 -9.04 -4.14
C ALA A 319 -12.26 -8.75 -2.92
N ALA A 320 -11.30 -7.81 -3.02
CA ALA A 320 -10.49 -7.38 -1.89
C ALA A 320 -11.35 -6.72 -0.78
N SER A 321 -12.36 -5.94 -1.16
CA SER A 321 -13.26 -5.30 -0.18
C SER A 321 -14.23 -6.29 0.45
N GLU A 322 -14.66 -7.33 -0.26
CA GLU A 322 -15.42 -8.46 0.30
C GLU A 322 -14.60 -9.25 1.33
N GLN A 323 -13.30 -9.50 1.05
CA GLN A 323 -12.38 -10.07 2.05
C GLN A 323 -12.27 -9.16 3.28
N PHE A 324 -12.11 -7.84 3.07
CA PHE A 324 -12.05 -6.88 4.17
C PHE A 324 -13.28 -6.97 5.08
N VAL A 325 -14.49 -6.93 4.51
CA VAL A 325 -15.76 -7.06 5.25
C VAL A 325 -15.82 -8.40 5.99
N GLY A 326 -15.43 -9.50 5.35
CA GLY A 326 -15.40 -10.83 5.95
C GLY A 326 -14.49 -10.94 7.19
N HIS A 327 -13.48 -10.09 7.28
CA HIS A 327 -12.55 -10.04 8.43
C HIS A 327 -12.94 -9.02 9.50
N LEU A 328 -13.93 -8.16 9.25
CA LEU A 328 -14.46 -7.27 10.27
C LEU A 328 -15.21 -8.07 11.34
N LYS A 329 -15.04 -7.66 12.60
CA LYS A 329 -15.77 -8.26 13.71
C LYS A 329 -16.81 -7.25 14.21
N PRO A 330 -18.08 -7.67 14.38
CA PRO A 330 -19.13 -6.80 14.87
C PRO A 330 -18.81 -6.24 16.26
N VAL A 331 -19.01 -4.95 16.43
CA VAL A 331 -19.07 -4.32 17.74
C VAL A 331 -20.39 -4.74 18.38
N PRO A 332 -20.42 -5.32 19.59
CA PRO A 332 -21.66 -5.66 20.27
C PRO A 332 -22.55 -4.42 20.38
N SER A 333 -23.78 -4.50 19.88
CA SER A 333 -24.79 -3.46 20.17
C SER A 333 -24.94 -3.33 21.67
N PRO A 334 -25.00 -2.12 22.25
CA PRO A 334 -25.33 -1.98 23.63
C PRO A 334 -26.67 -2.67 23.87
N ALA A 335 -26.65 -3.69 24.73
CA ALA A 335 -27.89 -4.38 25.12
C ALA A 335 -28.90 -3.33 25.55
N VAL A 336 -30.03 -3.25 24.84
CA VAL A 336 -31.19 -2.47 25.29
C VAL A 336 -31.68 -3.19 26.54
N HIS A 337 -31.24 -2.76 27.70
CA HIS A 337 -31.87 -3.15 28.95
C HIS A 337 -33.30 -2.60 28.91
N ILE A 338 -34.20 -3.38 28.33
CA ILE A 338 -35.63 -3.21 28.57
C ILE A 338 -35.81 -3.60 30.05
N THR A 339 -35.73 -2.61 30.92
CA THR A 339 -36.23 -2.76 32.28
C THR A 339 -37.71 -2.96 32.11
N ALA A 340 -38.16 -4.20 32.15
CA ALA A 340 -39.58 -4.50 32.35
C ALA A 340 -39.94 -3.96 33.70
N LEU A 341 -40.59 -2.81 33.72
CA LEU A 341 -41.34 -2.33 34.87
C LEU A 341 -42.56 -3.24 34.99
N ALA A 342 -42.47 -4.16 35.93
CA ALA A 342 -43.64 -4.90 36.46
C ALA A 342 -44.31 -4.05 37.53
#